data_2fde9a9bdb0db3bf07e9e90164858556
#
_entry.id   2fde9a9bdb0db3bf07e9e90164858556
#
_cell.length_a   1.000
_cell.length_b   1.000
_cell.length_c   1.000
_cell.angle_alpha   90.00
_cell.angle_beta   90.00
_cell.angle_gamma   90.00
#
_symmetry.space_group_name_H-M   'P 1'
#
loop_
_entity.id
_entity.type
_entity.pdbx_description
1 polymer ?
#
loop_
_entity_poly.entity_id
_entity_poly.type
_entity_poly.pdbx_seq_one_letter_code
_entity_poly.pdbx_strand_id
1 'polypeptide(L)'
;MILKEKILFSKEECESIISYNDTHVTNWSMGDRKYNSQPINYSLENKWLFDKLRKFFETNTELQIIKLKNQIHFHKFVQGDWFGKHNDVRDKRLYAVGVLLNDEFEGGDFKLYNPNEIILNKVIGNTYIFDVRIAHEISPILNGERYSLLWFLQHEHIKIKTNKLI
;
A
#
# COMPACT_ATOMS: atom_id res chain seq x y z
N MET A 1 -12.32 5.56 -5.86
CA MET A 1 -12.83 4.20 -6.13
C MET A 1 -11.74 3.18 -5.82
N ILE A 2 -12.09 2.14 -5.08
CA ILE A 2 -11.25 0.94 -5.04
C ILE A 2 -11.44 0.26 -6.39
N LEU A 3 -10.37 0.11 -7.14
CA LEU A 3 -10.41 -0.56 -8.44
C LEU A 3 -10.41 -2.08 -8.29
N LYS A 4 -9.71 -2.57 -7.26
CA LYS A 4 -9.59 -4.00 -6.98
C LYS A 4 -9.11 -4.26 -5.55
N GLU A 5 -9.58 -5.36 -4.97
CA GLU A 5 -9.12 -5.93 -3.71
C GLU A 5 -8.99 -7.44 -3.86
N LYS A 6 -7.86 -8.02 -3.44
CA LYS A 6 -7.58 -9.46 -3.56
C LYS A 6 -6.54 -9.90 -2.53
N ILE A 7 -6.70 -11.08 -1.95
CA ILE A 7 -5.63 -11.75 -1.20
C ILE A 7 -4.59 -12.23 -2.20
N LEU A 8 -3.47 -11.52 -2.29
CA LEU A 8 -2.42 -11.74 -3.29
C LEU A 8 -1.18 -12.41 -2.71
N PHE A 9 -0.82 -12.08 -1.47
CA PHE A 9 0.39 -12.59 -0.80
C PHE A 9 0.05 -13.69 0.17
N SER A 10 0.89 -14.73 0.21
CA SER A 10 0.81 -15.78 1.23
C SER A 10 1.26 -15.25 2.60
N LYS A 11 0.92 -15.98 3.67
CA LYS A 11 1.39 -15.68 5.02
C LYS A 11 2.92 -15.67 5.08
N GLU A 12 3.56 -16.65 4.48
CA GLU A 12 5.02 -16.81 4.44
C GLU A 12 5.69 -15.64 3.70
N GLU A 13 5.12 -15.20 2.58
CA GLU A 13 5.60 -14.02 1.86
C GLU A 13 5.49 -12.75 2.71
N CYS A 14 4.36 -12.56 3.40
CA CYS A 14 4.16 -11.44 4.30
C CYS A 14 5.14 -11.43 5.48
N GLU A 15 5.34 -12.58 6.13
CA GLU A 15 6.29 -12.74 7.22
C GLU A 15 7.73 -12.45 6.77
N SER A 16 8.10 -12.89 5.57
CA SER A 16 9.40 -12.60 4.97
C SER A 16 9.61 -11.11 4.74
N ILE A 17 8.60 -10.40 4.21
CA ILE A 17 8.65 -8.95 4.01
C ILE A 17 8.82 -8.23 5.35
N ILE A 18 8.08 -8.61 6.38
CA ILE A 18 8.17 -8.01 7.72
C ILE A 18 9.57 -8.23 8.29
N SER A 19 10.05 -9.47 8.32
CA SER A 19 11.37 -9.82 8.89
C SER A 19 12.52 -9.06 8.25
N TYR A 20 12.45 -8.86 6.93
CA TYR A 20 13.51 -8.16 6.19
C TYR A 20 13.49 -6.64 6.42
N ASN A 21 12.32 -6.05 6.66
CA ASN A 21 12.14 -4.60 6.68
C ASN A 21 11.95 -4.00 8.08
N ASP A 22 11.60 -4.77 9.10
CA ASP A 22 11.34 -4.27 10.46
C ASP A 22 12.64 -4.03 11.28
N THR A 23 13.70 -3.59 10.63
CA THR A 23 14.99 -3.36 11.29
C THR A 23 15.39 -1.89 11.40
N HIS A 24 14.94 -1.05 10.48
CA HIS A 24 15.38 0.35 10.36
C HIS A 24 14.23 1.30 10.01
N VAL A 25 13.13 1.23 10.76
CA VAL A 25 11.99 2.12 10.53
C VAL A 25 12.22 3.51 11.14
N THR A 26 11.85 4.55 10.40
CA THR A 26 11.88 5.95 10.86
C THR A 26 10.50 6.35 11.37
N ASN A 27 10.46 6.95 12.56
CA ASN A 27 9.21 7.47 13.13
C ASN A 27 8.75 8.75 12.43
N TRP A 28 7.49 8.80 12.07
CA TRP A 28 6.81 9.97 11.53
C TRP A 28 5.70 10.38 12.51
N SER A 29 5.94 11.48 13.22
CA SER A 29 4.97 12.04 14.15
C SER A 29 4.65 13.48 13.77
N MET A 30 3.39 13.72 13.41
CA MET A 30 2.83 15.04 13.05
C MET A 30 1.42 15.14 13.66
N GLY A 31 0.76 16.30 13.55
CA GLY A 31 -0.55 16.51 14.15
C GLY A 31 -1.66 15.57 13.67
N ASP A 32 -1.56 15.04 12.44
CA ASP A 32 -2.55 14.16 11.81
C ASP A 32 -2.07 12.71 11.67
N ARG A 33 -0.86 12.39 12.14
CA ARG A 33 -0.26 11.05 11.96
C ARG A 33 0.81 10.73 12.98
N LYS A 34 0.92 9.46 13.27
CA LYS A 34 2.04 8.87 14.01
C LYS A 34 2.21 7.42 13.54
N TYR A 35 3.33 7.09 12.93
CA TYR A 35 3.67 5.74 12.47
C TYR A 35 5.17 5.64 12.15
N ASN A 36 5.64 4.44 11.87
CA ASN A 36 7.02 4.20 11.44
C ASN A 36 7.04 3.76 9.98
N SER A 37 8.03 4.22 9.23
CA SER A 37 8.15 3.93 7.80
C SER A 37 9.60 3.66 7.38
N GLN A 38 9.74 2.80 6.39
CA GLN A 38 11.01 2.51 5.71
C GLN A 38 10.79 2.40 4.22
N PRO A 39 11.59 3.07 3.37
CA PRO A 39 11.53 2.88 1.94
C PRO A 39 12.13 1.54 1.52
N ILE A 40 11.48 0.87 0.59
CA ILE A 40 12.01 -0.30 -0.11
C ILE A 40 12.37 0.14 -1.52
N ASN A 41 13.66 0.22 -1.81
CA ASN A 41 14.16 0.53 -3.13
C ASN A 41 14.19 -0.73 -4.00
N TYR A 42 13.93 -0.58 -5.30
CA TYR A 42 14.05 -1.69 -6.23
C TYR A 42 15.50 -2.23 -6.25
N SER A 43 15.61 -3.55 -6.14
CA SER A 43 16.87 -4.29 -6.24
C SER A 43 16.61 -5.69 -6.83
N LEU A 44 17.67 -6.43 -7.17
CA LEU A 44 17.51 -7.81 -7.64
C LEU A 44 16.91 -8.73 -6.57
N GLU A 45 17.20 -8.46 -5.31
CA GLU A 45 16.70 -9.27 -4.18
C GLU A 45 15.20 -9.10 -3.96
N ASN A 46 14.66 -7.90 -4.17
CA ASN A 46 13.23 -7.60 -3.98
C ASN A 46 12.45 -7.45 -5.30
N LYS A 47 13.08 -7.76 -6.43
CA LYS A 47 12.44 -7.71 -7.75
C LYS A 47 11.12 -8.48 -7.79
N TRP A 48 11.04 -9.62 -7.14
CA TRP A 48 9.84 -10.45 -7.09
C TRP A 48 8.63 -9.70 -6.51
N LEU A 49 8.86 -8.88 -5.49
CA LEU A 49 7.82 -8.06 -4.85
C LEU A 49 7.27 -7.01 -5.83
N PHE A 50 8.17 -6.27 -6.48
CA PHE A 50 7.79 -5.28 -7.50
C PHE A 50 7.08 -5.92 -8.69
N ASP A 51 7.55 -7.04 -9.19
CA ASP A 51 6.93 -7.78 -10.30
C ASP A 51 5.53 -8.26 -9.94
N LYS A 52 5.33 -8.74 -8.72
CA LYS A 52 4.05 -9.23 -8.23
C LYS A 52 3.01 -8.10 -8.13
N LEU A 53 3.39 -6.96 -7.56
CA LEU A 53 2.54 -5.77 -7.47
C LEU A 53 2.26 -5.16 -8.84
N ARG A 54 3.27 -5.12 -9.72
CA ARG A 54 3.13 -4.67 -11.11
C ARG A 54 2.10 -5.52 -11.85
N LYS A 55 2.24 -6.84 -11.81
CA LYS A 55 1.31 -7.76 -12.46
C LYS A 55 -0.12 -7.58 -11.94
N PHE A 56 -0.28 -7.43 -10.63
CA PHE A 56 -1.59 -7.17 -10.01
C PHE A 56 -2.20 -5.87 -10.53
N PHE A 57 -1.44 -4.77 -10.55
CA PHE A 57 -1.90 -3.49 -11.06
C PHE A 57 -2.28 -3.57 -12.55
N GLU A 58 -1.39 -4.09 -13.38
CA GLU A 58 -1.58 -4.18 -14.82
C GLU A 58 -2.75 -5.13 -15.21
N THR A 59 -2.98 -6.18 -14.43
CA THR A 59 -4.10 -7.10 -14.68
C THR A 59 -5.46 -6.46 -14.35
N ASN A 60 -5.49 -5.54 -13.40
CA ASN A 60 -6.72 -4.94 -12.88
C ASN A 60 -7.00 -3.51 -13.36
N THR A 61 -6.16 -2.98 -14.25
CA THR A 61 -6.32 -1.65 -14.85
C THR A 61 -6.03 -1.70 -16.34
N GLU A 62 -6.45 -0.65 -17.06
CA GLU A 62 -6.07 -0.45 -18.47
C GLU A 62 -4.68 0.21 -18.61
N LEU A 63 -3.89 0.18 -17.56
CA LEU A 63 -2.59 0.83 -17.48
C LEU A 63 -1.46 -0.19 -17.44
N GLN A 64 -0.30 0.22 -17.95
CA GLN A 64 0.95 -0.52 -17.91
C GLN A 64 2.01 0.30 -17.19
N ILE A 65 2.78 -0.33 -16.32
CA ILE A 65 3.91 0.30 -15.63
C ILE A 65 5.14 0.25 -16.53
N ILE A 66 5.69 1.42 -16.84
CA ILE A 66 6.86 1.58 -17.74
C ILE A 66 8.16 1.91 -17.02
N LYS A 67 8.09 2.29 -15.75
CA LYS A 67 9.25 2.56 -14.88
C LYS A 67 9.02 2.01 -13.48
N LEU A 68 9.98 1.27 -12.95
CA LEU A 68 9.95 0.68 -11.60
C LEU A 68 10.83 1.43 -10.58
N LYS A 69 11.18 2.69 -10.85
CA LYS A 69 12.15 3.44 -10.03
C LYS A 69 11.58 4.05 -8.75
N ASN A 70 10.28 3.97 -8.53
CA ASN A 70 9.67 4.48 -7.32
C ASN A 70 9.76 3.48 -6.17
N GLN A 71 9.80 4.00 -4.96
CA GLN A 71 9.92 3.23 -3.74
C GLN A 71 8.57 2.65 -3.32
N ILE A 72 8.60 1.43 -2.78
CA ILE A 72 7.53 0.91 -1.94
C ILE A 72 7.80 1.38 -0.51
N HIS A 73 6.79 1.84 0.20
CA HIS A 73 6.90 2.21 1.60
C HIS A 73 6.44 1.06 2.49
N PHE A 74 7.31 0.59 3.36
CA PHE A 74 6.98 -0.33 4.43
C PHE A 74 6.54 0.48 5.65
N HIS A 75 5.34 0.23 6.15
CA HIS A 75 4.77 0.93 7.30
C HIS A 75 4.61 0.00 8.48
N LYS A 76 4.99 0.50 9.66
CA LYS A 76 4.75 -0.12 10.95
C LYS A 76 3.96 0.84 11.84
N PHE A 77 2.82 0.39 12.32
CA PHE A 77 1.99 1.08 13.30
C PHE A 77 1.99 0.26 14.58
N VAL A 78 2.38 0.87 15.69
CA VAL A 78 2.31 0.27 17.02
C VAL A 78 1.11 0.82 17.79
N GLN A 79 0.82 0.27 18.97
CA GLN A 79 -0.28 0.74 19.80
C GLN A 79 -0.24 2.28 19.99
N GLY A 80 -1.37 2.94 19.74
CA GLY A 80 -1.52 4.39 19.78
C GLY A 80 -1.16 5.12 18.48
N ASP A 81 -0.59 4.44 17.49
CA ASP A 81 -0.31 5.01 16.17
C ASP A 81 -1.57 5.11 15.32
N TRP A 82 -1.62 6.09 14.45
CA TRP A 82 -2.73 6.33 13.52
C TRP A 82 -2.28 7.15 12.30
N PHE A 83 -3.12 7.22 11.29
CA PHE A 83 -2.99 8.19 10.22
C PHE A 83 -4.37 8.79 9.92
N GLY A 84 -4.56 10.08 10.27
CA GLY A 84 -5.83 10.78 10.13
C GLY A 84 -6.30 10.88 8.68
N LYS A 85 -7.57 11.22 8.51
CA LYS A 85 -8.23 11.32 7.21
C LYS A 85 -7.52 12.33 6.30
N HIS A 86 -7.06 11.88 5.13
CA HIS A 86 -6.35 12.67 4.13
C HIS A 86 -6.54 12.07 2.74
N ASN A 87 -6.04 12.76 1.72
CA ASN A 87 -5.80 12.19 0.39
C ASN A 87 -4.30 12.28 0.07
N ASP A 88 -3.87 11.60 -0.99
CA ASP A 88 -2.46 11.56 -1.40
C ASP A 88 -2.17 12.32 -2.69
N VAL A 89 -3.00 13.32 -3.00
CA VAL A 89 -2.85 14.17 -4.19
C VAL A 89 -1.62 15.07 -4.04
N ARG A 90 -0.48 14.56 -4.44
CA ARG A 90 0.81 15.29 -4.52
C ARG A 90 1.77 14.56 -5.45
N ASP A 91 2.84 15.22 -5.86
CA ASP A 91 3.94 14.61 -6.62
C ASP A 91 3.48 13.85 -7.88
N LYS A 92 2.42 14.32 -8.55
CA LYS A 92 1.83 13.68 -9.74
C LYS A 92 1.40 12.22 -9.53
N ARG A 93 1.10 11.83 -8.29
CA ARG A 93 0.54 10.52 -7.97
C ARG A 93 -0.84 10.36 -8.57
N LEU A 94 -1.16 9.16 -9.05
CA LEU A 94 -2.47 8.81 -9.60
C LEU A 94 -3.13 7.67 -8.84
N TYR A 95 -2.37 6.64 -8.54
CA TYR A 95 -2.85 5.44 -7.86
C TYR A 95 -1.92 5.04 -6.73
N ALA A 96 -2.51 4.37 -5.75
CA ALA A 96 -1.78 3.67 -4.71
C ALA A 96 -2.14 2.18 -4.74
N VAL A 97 -1.13 1.34 -4.55
CA VAL A 97 -1.27 -0.09 -4.33
C VAL A 97 -0.85 -0.38 -2.90
N GLY A 98 -1.75 -0.89 -2.09
CA GLY A 98 -1.47 -1.24 -0.69
C GLY A 98 -1.52 -2.74 -0.45
N VAL A 99 -0.80 -3.20 0.56
CA VAL A 99 -0.80 -4.60 1.02
C VAL A 99 -0.85 -4.62 2.54
N LEU A 100 -1.79 -5.36 3.11
CA LEU A 100 -1.80 -5.66 4.53
C LEU A 100 -0.94 -6.90 4.78
N LEU A 101 0.08 -6.77 5.62
CA LEU A 101 1.07 -7.83 5.83
C LEU A 101 0.79 -8.73 7.05
N ASN A 102 -0.11 -8.29 7.94
CA ASN A 102 -0.54 -9.08 9.10
C ASN A 102 -1.97 -8.69 9.51
N ASP A 103 -2.60 -9.48 10.36
CA ASP A 103 -3.97 -9.26 10.82
C ASP A 103 -4.14 -9.45 12.34
N GLU A 104 -3.07 -9.74 13.07
CA GLU A 104 -3.08 -9.94 14.53
C GLU A 104 -2.94 -8.61 15.28
N PHE A 105 -3.89 -7.69 15.10
CA PHE A 105 -3.95 -6.41 15.82
C PHE A 105 -5.40 -5.95 15.95
N GLU A 106 -5.67 -5.06 16.92
CA GLU A 106 -6.97 -4.43 17.15
C GLU A 106 -6.93 -2.95 16.76
N GLY A 107 -8.04 -2.43 16.24
CA GLY A 107 -8.07 -1.12 15.60
C GLY A 107 -7.34 -1.15 14.28
N GLY A 108 -6.74 -0.03 13.87
CA GLY A 108 -5.92 0.04 12.67
C GLY A 108 -6.66 -0.26 11.37
N ASP A 109 -7.96 0.01 11.33
CA ASP A 109 -8.77 -0.18 10.13
C ASP A 109 -8.33 0.81 9.06
N PHE A 110 -8.12 0.31 7.84
CA PHE A 110 -7.94 1.15 6.68
C PHE A 110 -9.30 1.47 6.09
N LYS A 111 -9.67 2.74 6.14
CA LYS A 111 -10.95 3.25 5.69
C LYS A 111 -10.80 4.14 4.49
N LEU A 112 -11.65 3.95 3.50
CA LEU A 112 -11.78 4.79 2.30
C LEU A 112 -13.15 5.45 2.28
N TYR A 113 -13.22 6.67 1.74
CA TYR A 113 -14.45 7.47 1.70
C TYR A 113 -14.82 7.83 0.26
N ASN A 114 -15.77 7.09 -0.36
CA ASN A 114 -16.15 7.29 -1.76
C ASN A 114 -17.62 6.91 -2.09
N PRO A 115 -18.59 7.79 -1.89
CA PRO A 115 -18.69 8.84 -0.88
C PRO A 115 -18.85 8.28 0.53
N ASN A 116 -19.36 7.04 0.66
CA ASN A 116 -19.56 6.37 1.95
C ASN A 116 -18.25 5.74 2.45
N GLU A 117 -18.19 5.48 3.75
CA GLU A 117 -17.10 4.75 4.37
C GLU A 117 -17.05 3.31 3.86
N ILE A 118 -15.86 2.88 3.45
CA ILE A 118 -15.54 1.51 3.06
C ILE A 118 -14.37 1.06 3.93
N ILE A 119 -14.53 -0.01 4.68
CA ILE A 119 -13.45 -0.61 5.47
C ILE A 119 -12.88 -1.78 4.69
N LEU A 120 -11.57 -1.77 4.44
CA LEU A 120 -10.89 -2.86 3.75
C LEU A 120 -10.81 -4.12 4.62
N ASN A 121 -10.82 -5.28 3.98
CA ASN A 121 -10.70 -6.56 4.65
C ASN A 121 -9.39 -6.66 5.42
N LYS A 122 -9.49 -6.90 6.73
CA LYS A 122 -8.37 -7.13 7.62
C LYS A 122 -7.96 -8.60 7.56
N VAL A 123 -7.34 -8.98 6.43
CA VAL A 123 -6.84 -10.33 6.17
C VAL A 123 -5.41 -10.22 5.65
N ILE A 124 -4.51 -11.04 6.20
CA ILE A 124 -3.11 -11.10 5.79
C ILE A 124 -2.98 -11.32 4.28
N GLY A 125 -2.15 -10.53 3.62
CA GLY A 125 -1.92 -10.60 2.17
C GLY A 125 -2.95 -9.85 1.33
N ASN A 126 -3.96 -9.22 1.95
CA ASN A 126 -4.95 -8.42 1.23
C ASN A 126 -4.27 -7.26 0.50
N THR A 127 -4.44 -7.22 -0.81
CA THR A 127 -3.83 -6.23 -1.71
C THR A 127 -4.93 -5.46 -2.43
N TYR A 128 -4.78 -4.15 -2.53
CA TYR A 128 -5.81 -3.26 -3.05
C TYR A 128 -5.21 -2.12 -3.88
N ILE A 129 -6.03 -1.61 -4.80
CA ILE A 129 -5.70 -0.45 -5.66
C ILE A 129 -6.74 0.63 -5.41
N PHE A 130 -6.31 1.86 -5.17
CA PHE A 130 -7.22 3.01 -5.07
C PHE A 130 -6.65 4.27 -5.73
N ASP A 131 -7.55 5.15 -6.13
CA ASP A 131 -7.24 6.48 -6.64
C ASP A 131 -6.80 7.38 -5.49
N VAL A 132 -5.66 8.04 -5.64
CA VAL A 132 -5.06 8.88 -4.57
C VAL A 132 -5.92 10.08 -4.17
N ARG A 133 -6.93 10.44 -4.97
CA ARG A 133 -7.90 11.49 -4.65
C ARG A 133 -8.92 11.07 -3.59
N ILE A 134 -9.09 9.78 -3.39
CA ILE A 134 -10.02 9.25 -2.38
C ILE A 134 -9.46 9.52 -0.98
N ALA A 135 -10.26 10.18 -0.16
CA ALA A 135 -9.91 10.38 1.24
C ALA A 135 -9.88 9.03 1.97
N HIS A 136 -8.87 8.84 2.81
CA HIS A 136 -8.67 7.61 3.56
C HIS A 136 -7.97 7.87 4.88
N GLU A 137 -8.03 6.90 5.78
CA GLU A 137 -7.39 6.95 7.09
C GLU A 137 -7.00 5.56 7.57
N ILE A 138 -6.10 5.52 8.55
CA ILE A 138 -5.84 4.35 9.39
C ILE A 138 -6.26 4.73 10.80
N SER A 139 -7.30 4.05 11.32
CA SER A 139 -7.77 4.28 12.67
C SER A 139 -6.71 3.91 13.70
N PRO A 140 -6.75 4.45 14.93
CA PRO A 140 -5.77 4.15 15.96
C PRO A 140 -5.60 2.65 16.22
N ILE A 141 -4.36 2.21 16.37
CA ILE A 141 -4.05 0.86 16.82
C ILE A 141 -4.36 0.76 18.30
N LEU A 142 -5.26 -0.13 18.66
CA LEU A 142 -5.69 -0.34 20.05
C LEU A 142 -4.83 -1.37 20.76
N ASN A 143 -4.36 -2.39 20.04
CA ASN A 143 -3.49 -3.44 20.54
C ASN A 143 -2.73 -4.11 19.39
N GLY A 144 -1.51 -4.57 19.65
CA GLY A 144 -0.66 -5.22 18.67
C GLY A 144 0.07 -4.25 17.73
N GLU A 145 0.59 -4.78 16.65
CA GLU A 145 1.33 -4.05 15.64
C GLU A 145 0.72 -4.31 14.26
N ARG A 146 0.60 -3.28 13.44
CA ARG A 146 0.10 -3.36 12.07
C ARG A 146 1.22 -3.09 11.07
N TYR A 147 1.42 -4.00 10.14
CA TYR A 147 2.39 -3.89 9.06
C TYR A 147 1.70 -3.81 7.70
N SER A 148 2.17 -2.92 6.85
CA SER A 148 1.63 -2.76 5.49
C SER A 148 2.67 -2.22 4.51
N LEU A 149 2.38 -2.42 3.24
CA LEU A 149 3.08 -1.79 2.12
C LEU A 149 2.18 -0.75 1.47
N LEU A 150 2.79 0.31 0.96
CA LEU A 150 2.13 1.29 0.11
C LEU A 150 3.05 1.69 -1.03
N TRP A 151 2.57 1.55 -2.27
CA TRP A 151 3.28 1.87 -3.48
C TRP A 151 2.51 2.90 -4.30
N PHE A 152 3.12 4.07 -4.51
CA PHE A 152 2.52 5.13 -5.31
C PHE A 152 2.96 5.05 -6.76
N LEU A 153 1.99 5.14 -7.67
CA LEU A 153 2.21 5.19 -9.10
C LEU A 153 1.93 6.60 -9.60
N GLN A 154 2.96 7.23 -10.15
CA GLN A 154 2.93 8.58 -10.68
C GLN A 154 2.66 8.55 -12.19
N HIS A 155 2.21 9.69 -12.72
CA HIS A 155 1.88 9.85 -14.14
C HIS A 155 3.01 9.39 -15.07
N GLU A 156 4.27 9.68 -14.74
CA GLU A 156 5.44 9.32 -15.56
C GLU A 156 5.80 7.82 -15.51
N HIS A 157 5.24 7.07 -14.57
CA HIS A 157 5.52 5.64 -14.39
C HIS A 157 4.55 4.73 -15.13
N ILE A 158 3.46 5.27 -15.65
CA ILE A 158 2.38 4.49 -16.26
C ILE A 158 1.99 5.03 -17.64
N LYS A 159 1.47 4.15 -18.47
CA LYS A 159 0.85 4.49 -19.76
C LYS A 159 -0.38 3.63 -20.02
N ILE A 160 -1.26 4.08 -20.88
CA ILE A 160 -2.38 3.26 -21.37
C ILE A 160 -1.83 2.09 -22.16
N LYS A 161 -2.39 0.88 -21.92
CA LYS A 161 -2.09 -0.29 -22.73
C LYS A 161 -2.50 -0.02 -24.17
N THR A 162 -1.57 -0.15 -25.11
CA THR A 162 -1.92 -0.18 -26.52
C THR A 162 -2.53 -1.55 -26.81
N ASN A 163 -3.82 -1.60 -27.09
CA ASN A 163 -4.41 -2.77 -27.71
C ASN A 163 -3.69 -2.95 -29.04
N LYS A 164 -2.89 -4.01 -29.17
CA LYS A 164 -2.49 -4.49 -30.51
C LYS A 164 -3.79 -4.92 -31.16
N LEU A 165 -4.33 -4.11 -32.05
CA LEU A 165 -5.29 -4.59 -33.04
C LEU A 165 -4.60 -5.72 -33.79
N ILE A 166 -5.09 -6.95 -33.58
CA ILE A 166 -4.71 -8.12 -34.38
C ILE A 166 -5.42 -7.99 -35.72
#